data_59bf25e90bd4c2e45114c35e2d7ceea3
#
_entry.id   59bf25e90bd4c2e45114c35e2d7ceea3
#
_cell.length_a   1.000
_cell.length_b   1.000
_cell.length_c   1.000
_cell.angle_alpha   90.00
_cell.angle_beta   90.00
_cell.angle_gamma   90.00
#
_symmetry.space_group_name_H-M   'P 1'
#
loop_
_entity.id
_entity.type
_entity.pdbx_description
1 polymer ?
#
loop_
_entity_poly.entity_id
_entity_poly.type
_entity_poly.pdbx_seq_one_letter_code
_entity_poly.pdbx_strand_id
1 'polypeptide(L)'
;MLGRIDRQMLAAGPEACYDANAKMLLSEKIILAHILAGCVEEFADMDPQVILGYIEGEPEISSVPVEPGMTNSPHIRGISTEDRVPYEQVVFYDIRFYVRNPKVDENVGIVIGIEAQKSFYPGYDLVTRGIYYAARMISSQMGVEFTGENYNQIKKVYSIWICMRVPRKIENTITEFAVKQNNMVGTHGELGRYDLFRCIFVCLSDKMTGQREEVRLHRLLETLFADGISLSERRNILQTEYQITMTEELEGRLNQMCNLGEGLAERWMERGWKEGMEKGMRQGIQQGMQQGMQEGVQQTRTIFRLFMNGEPESMIAEKTGKSEQEIHDILYGSEEA
;
A
#
# COMPACT_ATOMS: atom_id res chain seq x y z
N MET A 1 9.00 32.51 7.32
CA MET A 1 8.50 32.65 5.91
C MET A 1 8.34 31.25 5.38
N LEU A 2 7.10 30.86 5.03
CA LEU A 2 6.85 29.55 4.39
C LEU A 2 7.65 29.47 3.09
N GLY A 3 8.39 28.39 2.89
CA GLY A 3 9.17 28.14 1.69
C GLY A 3 8.30 28.03 0.43
N ARG A 4 8.90 28.09 -0.76
CA ARG A 4 8.19 27.98 -2.04
C ARG A 4 7.46 26.64 -2.19
N ILE A 5 8.04 25.59 -1.61
CA ILE A 5 7.48 24.23 -1.56
C ILE A 5 6.21 24.19 -0.69
N ASP A 6 6.22 24.84 0.48
CA ASP A 6 5.07 24.87 1.39
C ASP A 6 3.82 25.53 0.77
N ARG A 7 4.02 26.56 -0.06
CA ARG A 7 2.90 27.24 -0.75
C ARG A 7 2.30 26.41 -1.87
N GLN A 8 3.08 25.62 -2.57
CA GLN A 8 2.62 24.71 -3.60
C GLN A 8 1.87 23.51 -3.01
N MET A 9 2.34 22.98 -1.86
CA MET A 9 1.67 21.92 -1.13
C MET A 9 0.28 22.34 -0.60
N LEU A 10 0.15 23.55 -0.06
CA LEU A 10 -1.13 24.08 0.41
C LEU A 10 -2.18 24.18 -0.68
N ALA A 11 -1.78 24.41 -1.93
CA ALA A 11 -2.68 24.48 -3.08
C ALA A 11 -3.17 23.08 -3.56
N ALA A 12 -2.42 22.01 -3.28
CA ALA A 12 -2.71 20.64 -3.75
C ALA A 12 -3.72 19.88 -2.88
N GLY A 13 -4.14 20.44 -1.76
CA GLY A 13 -5.12 19.86 -0.83
C GLY A 13 -4.47 19.00 0.29
N PRO A 14 -5.22 18.71 1.36
CA PRO A 14 -4.68 18.09 2.59
C PRO A 14 -4.13 16.69 2.40
N GLU A 15 -4.68 15.90 1.47
CA GLU A 15 -4.19 14.54 1.19
C GLU A 15 -2.79 14.57 0.56
N ALA A 16 -2.58 15.48 -0.41
CA ALA A 16 -1.28 15.65 -1.04
C ALA A 16 -0.25 16.24 -0.07
N CYS A 17 -0.67 17.13 0.84
CA CYS A 17 0.19 17.63 1.90
C CYS A 17 0.61 16.52 2.88
N TYR A 18 -0.32 15.63 3.26
CA TYR A 18 -0.01 14.49 4.12
C TYR A 18 1.00 13.56 3.45
N ASP A 19 0.76 13.18 2.18
CA ASP A 19 1.65 12.33 1.41
C ASP A 19 3.06 12.91 1.28
N ALA A 20 3.16 14.20 0.95
CA ALA A 20 4.43 14.90 0.85
C ALA A 20 5.19 14.95 2.20
N ASN A 21 4.50 15.23 3.31
CA ASN A 21 5.12 15.24 4.63
C ASN A 21 5.55 13.84 5.07
N ALA A 22 4.76 12.80 4.77
CA ALA A 22 5.12 11.41 5.04
C ALA A 22 6.43 11.03 4.31
N LYS A 23 6.55 11.35 3.02
CA LYS A 23 7.76 11.12 2.23
C LYS A 23 8.97 11.87 2.81
N MET A 24 8.78 13.12 3.21
CA MET A 24 9.83 13.92 3.83
C MET A 24 10.28 13.33 5.17
N LEU A 25 9.37 12.89 6.03
CA LEU A 25 9.72 12.23 7.29
C LEU A 25 10.46 10.92 7.04
N LEU A 26 9.98 10.09 6.12
CA LEU A 26 10.64 8.83 5.77
C LEU A 26 12.01 9.03 5.14
N SER A 27 12.29 10.18 4.52
CA SER A 27 13.59 10.48 3.90
C SER A 27 14.65 10.99 4.89
N GLU A 28 14.27 11.26 6.14
CA GLU A 28 15.26 11.59 7.18
C GLU A 28 16.22 10.42 7.37
N LYS A 29 17.54 10.66 7.24
CA LYS A 29 18.56 9.60 7.23
C LYS A 29 18.49 8.69 8.45
N ILE A 30 18.18 9.24 9.62
CA ILE A 30 18.04 8.43 10.83
C ILE A 30 16.82 7.51 10.78
N ILE A 31 15.72 7.96 10.19
CA ILE A 31 14.53 7.12 9.98
C ILE A 31 14.84 6.02 8.95
N LEU A 32 15.54 6.38 7.85
CA LEU A 32 16.00 5.41 6.86
C LEU A 32 16.93 4.37 7.49
N ALA A 33 17.83 4.76 8.38
CA ALA A 33 18.73 3.83 9.07
C ALA A 33 17.96 2.81 9.92
N HIS A 34 16.90 3.21 10.61
CA HIS A 34 16.02 2.28 11.32
C HIS A 34 15.23 1.35 10.38
N ILE A 35 14.77 1.87 9.24
CA ILE A 35 14.10 1.03 8.22
C ILE A 35 15.09 0.00 7.64
N LEU A 36 16.32 0.40 7.35
CA LEU A 36 17.37 -0.49 6.87
C LEU A 36 17.68 -1.59 7.90
N ALA A 37 17.84 -1.23 9.19
CA ALA A 37 18.06 -2.20 10.27
C ALA A 37 16.94 -3.23 10.38
N GLY A 38 15.68 -2.82 10.16
CA GLY A 38 14.51 -3.69 10.31
C GLY A 38 14.10 -4.45 9.06
N CYS A 39 14.57 -4.04 7.87
CA CYS A 39 14.10 -4.58 6.60
C CYS A 39 15.20 -5.16 5.70
N VAL A 40 16.46 -4.75 5.87
CA VAL A 40 17.53 -5.10 4.94
C VAL A 40 18.49 -6.08 5.60
N GLU A 41 18.56 -7.30 5.08
CA GLU A 41 19.34 -8.41 5.63
C GLU A 41 20.82 -8.07 5.86
N GLU A 42 21.39 -7.23 5.01
CA GLU A 42 22.77 -6.79 5.10
C GLU A 42 23.03 -5.92 6.34
N PHE A 43 22.00 -5.23 6.85
CA PHE A 43 22.05 -4.34 8.01
C PHE A 43 21.39 -4.93 9.27
N ALA A 44 20.92 -6.17 9.22
CA ALA A 44 20.34 -6.84 10.38
C ALA A 44 21.34 -6.80 11.55
N ASP A 45 20.84 -6.56 12.76
CA ASP A 45 21.62 -6.46 14.00
C ASP A 45 22.63 -5.29 14.09
N MET A 46 22.63 -4.36 13.12
CA MET A 46 23.45 -3.17 13.16
C MET A 46 22.73 -2.02 13.87
N ASP A 47 23.51 -1.23 14.63
CA ASP A 47 23.00 0.00 15.24
C ASP A 47 22.63 1.02 14.14
N PRO A 48 21.40 1.59 14.13
CA PRO A 48 21.00 2.62 13.19
C PRO A 48 21.96 3.81 13.11
N GLN A 49 22.61 4.19 14.21
CA GLN A 49 23.61 5.26 14.20
C GLN A 49 24.85 4.89 13.36
N VAL A 50 25.22 3.61 13.33
CA VAL A 50 26.30 3.12 12.47
C VAL A 50 25.86 3.06 11.02
N ILE A 51 24.60 2.64 10.76
CA ILE A 51 24.02 2.54 9.40
C ILE A 51 24.01 3.89 8.68
N LEU A 52 23.90 5.01 9.40
CA LEU A 52 23.98 6.36 8.81
C LEU A 52 25.21 6.54 7.92
N GLY A 53 26.35 5.97 8.30
CA GLY A 53 27.60 6.05 7.53
C GLY A 53 27.59 5.25 6.22
N TYR A 54 26.59 4.36 6.00
CA TYR A 54 26.44 3.57 4.78
C TYR A 54 25.48 4.17 3.77
N ILE A 55 24.65 5.15 4.15
CA ILE A 55 23.73 5.85 3.25
C ILE A 55 24.53 6.85 2.42
N GLU A 56 24.54 6.64 1.09
CA GLU A 56 25.28 7.50 0.17
C GLU A 56 24.46 8.71 -0.26
N GLY A 57 25.09 9.89 -0.24
CA GLY A 57 24.46 11.13 -0.67
C GLY A 57 23.26 11.55 0.17
N GLU A 58 22.36 12.33 -0.45
CA GLU A 58 21.06 12.67 0.10
C GLU A 58 19.98 11.86 -0.63
N PRO A 59 19.01 11.27 0.08
CA PRO A 59 17.91 10.53 -0.55
C PRO A 59 17.11 11.43 -1.49
N GLU A 60 16.81 10.96 -2.69
CA GLU A 60 15.90 11.66 -3.59
C GLU A 60 14.45 11.39 -3.22
N ILE A 61 13.67 12.46 -3.19
CA ILE A 61 12.23 12.42 -2.90
C ILE A 61 11.48 12.84 -4.15
N SER A 62 10.50 12.05 -4.57
CA SER A 62 9.58 12.45 -5.63
C SER A 62 8.73 13.62 -5.17
N SER A 63 8.82 14.75 -5.86
CA SER A 63 7.91 15.86 -5.61
C SER A 63 6.50 15.50 -6.11
N VAL A 64 5.47 15.87 -5.33
CA VAL A 64 4.08 15.63 -5.70
C VAL A 64 3.74 16.47 -6.94
N PRO A 65 3.15 15.90 -8.02
CA PRO A 65 2.68 16.71 -9.15
C PRO A 65 1.60 17.68 -8.68
N VAL A 66 1.80 18.95 -8.97
CA VAL A 66 0.85 20.02 -8.59
C VAL A 66 -0.33 20.08 -9.56
N GLU A 67 -0.16 19.56 -10.79
CA GLU A 67 -1.21 19.48 -11.81
C GLU A 67 -1.10 18.20 -12.66
N PRO A 68 -2.24 17.65 -13.14
CA PRO A 68 -2.23 16.50 -14.05
C PRO A 68 -1.47 16.84 -15.34
N GLY A 69 -0.40 16.09 -15.65
CA GLY A 69 0.39 16.25 -16.87
C GLY A 69 1.67 17.08 -16.74
N MET A 70 1.99 17.65 -15.58
CA MET A 70 3.25 18.33 -15.33
C MET A 70 4.32 17.39 -14.80
N THR A 71 5.48 17.37 -15.43
CA THR A 71 6.68 16.66 -14.96
C THR A 71 7.38 17.50 -13.91
N ASN A 72 7.71 16.90 -12.77
CA ASN A 72 8.44 17.57 -11.70
C ASN A 72 9.92 17.74 -12.07
N SER A 73 10.43 18.94 -11.82
CA SER A 73 11.85 19.24 -11.97
C SER A 73 12.64 18.65 -10.80
N PRO A 74 13.71 17.86 -11.03
CA PRO A 74 14.48 17.24 -9.96
C PRO A 74 15.37 18.30 -9.30
N HIS A 75 15.22 18.49 -8.01
CA HIS A 75 16.08 19.35 -7.22
C HIS A 75 16.61 18.64 -5.97
N ILE A 76 17.35 17.57 -6.16
CA ILE A 76 18.34 17.12 -5.17
C ILE A 76 19.30 16.18 -5.89
N ARG A 77 20.59 16.24 -5.62
CA ARG A 77 21.62 15.38 -6.23
C ARG A 77 21.55 13.99 -5.58
N GLY A 78 21.04 13.02 -6.29
CA GLY A 78 20.93 11.63 -5.91
C GLY A 78 20.62 10.78 -7.15
N ILE A 79 20.09 9.57 -6.95
CA ILE A 79 19.57 8.74 -8.02
C ILE A 79 18.21 9.30 -8.45
N SER A 80 17.95 9.46 -9.75
CA SER A 80 16.64 9.90 -10.22
C SER A 80 15.52 9.01 -9.69
N THR A 81 14.50 9.61 -9.11
CA THR A 81 13.25 8.92 -8.75
C THR A 81 12.43 8.55 -9.98
N GLU A 82 12.75 9.12 -11.16
CA GLU A 82 12.15 8.79 -12.44
C GLU A 82 12.94 7.69 -13.12
N ASP A 83 12.26 6.60 -13.48
CA ASP A 83 12.84 5.54 -14.31
C ASP A 83 12.19 5.57 -15.69
N ARG A 84 12.99 5.97 -16.70
CA ARG A 84 12.59 6.08 -18.10
C ARG A 84 13.23 4.97 -18.91
N VAL A 85 12.44 3.95 -19.24
CA VAL A 85 12.84 2.98 -20.26
C VAL A 85 12.19 3.37 -21.59
N PRO A 86 12.92 3.41 -22.70
CA PRO A 86 12.34 3.68 -24.00
C PRO A 86 11.14 2.76 -24.28
N TYR A 87 10.01 3.35 -24.70
CA TYR A 87 8.75 2.66 -25.00
C TYR A 87 7.94 2.14 -23.80
N GLU A 88 8.34 2.43 -22.55
CA GLU A 88 7.59 2.11 -21.34
C GLU A 88 7.15 3.37 -20.60
N GLN A 89 6.11 3.26 -19.75
CA GLN A 89 5.68 4.37 -18.90
C GLN A 89 6.74 4.68 -17.84
N VAL A 90 6.89 5.95 -17.50
CA VAL A 90 7.78 6.40 -16.44
C VAL A 90 7.27 5.86 -15.10
N VAL A 91 8.16 5.24 -14.33
CA VAL A 91 7.90 4.83 -12.95
C VAL A 91 8.49 5.89 -12.02
N PHE A 92 7.69 6.33 -11.05
CA PHE A 92 8.12 7.26 -10.01
C PHE A 92 8.22 6.52 -8.68
N TYR A 93 9.38 6.64 -8.04
CA TYR A 93 9.61 6.14 -6.68
C TYR A 93 9.43 7.28 -5.70
N ASP A 94 8.84 7.01 -4.54
CA ASP A 94 8.68 8.04 -3.51
C ASP A 94 10.02 8.49 -2.97
N ILE A 95 10.87 7.54 -2.57
CA ILE A 95 12.23 7.78 -2.07
C ILE A 95 13.16 6.74 -2.70
N ARG A 96 14.29 7.17 -3.27
CA ARG A 96 15.30 6.28 -3.86
C ARG A 96 16.71 6.74 -3.49
N PHE A 97 17.55 5.80 -3.06
CA PHE A 97 18.93 6.08 -2.65
C PHE A 97 19.83 4.84 -2.73
N TYR A 98 21.13 5.06 -2.65
CA TYR A 98 22.11 3.99 -2.54
C TYR A 98 22.59 3.82 -1.09
N VAL A 99 22.91 2.57 -0.75
CA VAL A 99 23.67 2.25 0.46
C VAL A 99 24.83 1.35 0.11
N ARG A 100 25.96 1.52 0.81
CA ARG A 100 27.09 0.59 0.72
C ARG A 100 26.74 -0.70 1.45
N ASN A 101 27.13 -1.84 0.89
CA ASN A 101 26.89 -3.13 1.53
C ASN A 101 27.93 -3.36 2.64
N PRO A 102 27.54 -3.50 3.93
CA PRO A 102 28.49 -3.69 5.03
C PRO A 102 29.15 -5.07 5.03
N LYS A 103 28.61 -6.04 4.30
CA LYS A 103 29.09 -7.44 4.27
C LYS A 103 30.10 -7.73 3.14
N VAL A 104 30.30 -6.80 2.22
CA VAL A 104 31.21 -6.93 1.07
C VAL A 104 32.01 -5.65 0.89
N ASP A 105 33.09 -5.75 0.09
CA ASP A 105 34.02 -4.67 -0.18
C ASP A 105 33.30 -3.36 -0.62
N GLU A 106 33.88 -2.22 -0.27
CA GLU A 106 33.27 -0.87 -0.28
C GLU A 106 32.62 -0.41 -1.59
N ASN A 107 32.79 -1.16 -2.68
CA ASN A 107 32.28 -0.79 -4.00
C ASN A 107 30.96 -1.45 -4.41
N VAL A 108 30.38 -2.32 -3.59
CA VAL A 108 29.11 -3.01 -3.91
C VAL A 108 27.96 -2.25 -3.25
N GLY A 109 27.31 -1.39 -4.01
CA GLY A 109 26.11 -0.67 -3.56
C GLY A 109 24.84 -1.53 -3.62
N ILE A 110 23.88 -1.18 -2.79
CA ILE A 110 22.50 -1.69 -2.81
C ILE A 110 21.61 -0.51 -3.18
N VAL A 111 20.63 -0.73 -4.05
CA VAL A 111 19.62 0.27 -4.41
C VAL A 111 18.40 0.09 -3.52
N ILE A 112 18.00 1.13 -2.83
CA ILE A 112 16.82 1.13 -1.96
C ILE A 112 15.74 2.03 -2.57
N GLY A 113 14.53 1.49 -2.70
CA GLY A 113 13.32 2.25 -2.98
C GLY A 113 12.35 2.13 -1.81
N ILE A 114 11.81 3.24 -1.31
CA ILE A 114 10.81 3.24 -0.24
C ILE A 114 9.57 3.94 -0.75
N GLU A 115 8.42 3.29 -0.57
CA GLU A 115 7.09 3.77 -0.96
C GLU A 115 6.23 3.99 0.29
N ALA A 116 5.67 5.18 0.42
CA ALA A 116 4.70 5.53 1.46
C ALA A 116 3.28 5.20 0.98
N GLN A 117 2.77 4.02 1.33
CA GLN A 117 1.48 3.54 0.83
C GLN A 117 0.37 3.74 1.87
N LYS A 118 -0.57 4.63 1.57
CA LYS A 118 -1.66 4.99 2.47
C LYS A 118 -2.73 3.91 2.59
N SER A 119 -3.12 3.26 1.47
CA SER A 119 -4.14 2.22 1.43
C SER A 119 -3.57 0.94 0.84
N PHE A 120 -3.82 -0.20 1.51
CA PHE A 120 -3.38 -1.51 1.02
C PHE A 120 -4.17 -1.98 -0.20
N TYR A 121 -5.40 -1.51 -0.40
CA TYR A 121 -6.25 -1.83 -1.54
C TYR A 121 -6.55 -0.59 -2.40
N PRO A 122 -5.60 -0.14 -3.23
CA PRO A 122 -5.78 1.04 -4.09
C PRO A 122 -6.59 0.75 -5.37
N GLY A 123 -7.24 -0.41 -5.47
CA GLY A 123 -8.00 -0.86 -6.66
C GLY A 123 -7.25 -1.86 -7.54
N TYR A 124 -6.03 -2.23 -7.16
CA TYR A 124 -5.20 -3.25 -7.80
C TYR A 124 -4.37 -4.00 -6.75
N ASP A 125 -3.69 -5.08 -7.16
CA ASP A 125 -2.82 -5.87 -6.28
C ASP A 125 -1.51 -5.11 -5.99
N LEU A 126 -1.37 -4.68 -4.73
CA LEU A 126 -0.22 -3.90 -4.28
C LEU A 126 1.08 -4.72 -4.29
N VAL A 127 1.00 -6.01 -3.97
CA VAL A 127 2.18 -6.90 -3.99
C VAL A 127 2.72 -7.03 -5.41
N THR A 128 1.83 -7.22 -6.39
CA THR A 128 2.20 -7.27 -7.81
C THR A 128 2.89 -5.98 -8.24
N ARG A 129 2.37 -4.81 -7.82
CA ARG A 129 3.02 -3.52 -8.10
C ARG A 129 4.40 -3.43 -7.45
N GLY A 130 4.55 -3.90 -6.20
CA GLY A 130 5.82 -3.89 -5.49
C GLY A 130 6.89 -4.73 -6.20
N ILE A 131 6.52 -5.92 -6.66
CA ILE A 131 7.41 -6.79 -7.45
C ILE A 131 7.79 -6.12 -8.77
N TYR A 132 6.84 -5.50 -9.46
CA TYR A 132 7.10 -4.75 -10.70
C TYR A 132 8.09 -3.61 -10.45
N TYR A 133 7.96 -2.84 -9.37
CA TYR A 133 8.88 -1.76 -9.01
C TYR A 133 10.29 -2.29 -8.73
N ALA A 134 10.42 -3.42 -8.01
CA ALA A 134 11.71 -4.06 -7.80
C ALA A 134 12.36 -4.51 -9.12
N ALA A 135 11.59 -5.13 -10.01
CA ALA A 135 12.07 -5.54 -11.34
C ALA A 135 12.52 -4.33 -12.18
N ARG A 136 11.80 -3.22 -12.12
CA ARG A 136 12.16 -1.96 -12.78
C ARG A 136 13.47 -1.38 -12.24
N MET A 137 13.69 -1.41 -10.92
CA MET A 137 14.97 -0.98 -10.33
C MET A 137 16.16 -1.83 -10.81
N ILE A 138 15.96 -3.12 -11.10
CA ILE A 138 16.99 -3.95 -11.72
C ILE A 138 17.21 -3.54 -13.18
N SER A 139 16.13 -3.47 -13.97
CA SER A 139 16.19 -3.16 -15.39
C SER A 139 16.82 -1.78 -15.68
N SER A 140 16.51 -0.77 -14.85
CA SER A 140 17.02 0.59 -14.99
C SER A 140 18.52 0.76 -14.75
N GLN A 141 19.19 -0.27 -14.23
CA GLN A 141 20.64 -0.25 -14.04
C GLN A 141 21.44 -0.41 -15.33
N MET A 142 20.82 -0.93 -16.39
CA MET A 142 21.45 -1.03 -17.70
C MET A 142 21.79 0.35 -18.26
N GLY A 143 23.04 0.54 -18.66
CA GLY A 143 23.56 1.83 -19.13
C GLY A 143 23.96 2.81 -18.03
N VAL A 144 23.67 2.49 -16.75
CA VAL A 144 24.05 3.30 -15.58
C VAL A 144 25.08 2.54 -14.72
N GLU A 145 24.71 1.36 -14.23
CA GLU A 145 25.55 0.54 -13.36
C GLU A 145 26.40 -0.48 -14.15
N PHE A 146 25.86 -0.96 -15.27
CA PHE A 146 26.54 -1.90 -16.14
C PHE A 146 26.22 -1.63 -17.61
N THR A 147 27.14 -2.05 -18.49
CA THR A 147 26.99 -1.96 -19.95
C THR A 147 27.33 -3.29 -20.61
N GLY A 148 26.74 -3.55 -21.77
CA GLY A 148 26.97 -4.78 -22.51
C GLY A 148 26.57 -6.03 -21.73
N GLU A 149 27.46 -7.02 -21.66
CA GLU A 149 27.21 -8.33 -21.04
C GLU A 149 27.69 -8.41 -19.57
N ASN A 150 28.03 -7.29 -18.94
CA ASN A 150 28.61 -7.29 -17.60
C ASN A 150 27.55 -7.37 -16.48
N TYR A 151 26.67 -8.35 -16.55
CA TYR A 151 25.57 -8.57 -15.61
C TYR A 151 26.03 -8.79 -14.15
N ASN A 152 27.30 -9.13 -13.91
CA ASN A 152 27.84 -9.27 -12.55
C ASN A 152 27.90 -7.95 -11.77
N GLN A 153 27.77 -6.80 -12.45
CA GLN A 153 27.74 -5.47 -11.84
C GLN A 153 26.32 -5.05 -11.37
N ILE A 154 25.29 -5.83 -11.68
CA ILE A 154 23.94 -5.55 -11.21
C ILE A 154 23.93 -5.48 -9.69
N LYS A 155 23.50 -4.36 -9.15
CA LYS A 155 23.32 -4.14 -7.72
C LYS A 155 22.02 -4.78 -7.24
N LYS A 156 22.04 -5.37 -6.05
CA LYS A 156 20.83 -5.85 -5.37
C LYS A 156 19.90 -4.68 -5.09
N VAL A 157 18.60 -4.91 -5.20
CA VAL A 157 17.57 -3.89 -4.99
C VAL A 157 16.60 -4.32 -3.86
N TYR A 158 16.19 -3.33 -3.08
CA TYR A 158 15.13 -3.46 -2.09
C TYR A 158 14.00 -2.50 -2.42
N SER A 159 12.79 -3.01 -2.60
CA SER A 159 11.56 -2.24 -2.74
C SER A 159 10.76 -2.36 -1.44
N ILE A 160 10.78 -1.32 -0.60
CA ILE A 160 10.19 -1.34 0.75
C ILE A 160 8.92 -0.49 0.74
N TRP A 161 7.81 -1.09 1.16
CA TRP A 161 6.48 -0.49 1.16
C TRP A 161 5.99 -0.30 2.59
N ILE A 162 5.90 0.95 3.03
CA ILE A 162 5.35 1.32 4.34
C ILE A 162 3.84 1.51 4.18
N CYS A 163 3.07 0.50 4.59
CA CYS A 163 1.62 0.45 4.45
C CYS A 163 0.96 0.95 5.72
N MET A 164 0.39 2.17 5.68
CA MET A 164 -0.14 2.86 6.86
C MET A 164 -1.53 2.38 7.26
N ARG A 165 -2.36 1.95 6.29
CA ARG A 165 -3.73 1.47 6.52
C ARG A 165 -3.91 0.13 5.85
N VAL A 166 -3.95 -0.89 6.65
CA VAL A 166 -4.04 -2.28 6.23
C VAL A 166 -5.23 -2.99 6.89
N PRO A 167 -5.72 -4.10 6.34
CA PRO A 167 -6.69 -4.94 7.03
C PRO A 167 -6.14 -5.47 8.33
N ARG A 168 -6.96 -5.51 9.40
CA ARG A 168 -6.56 -5.97 10.74
C ARG A 168 -5.80 -7.30 10.77
N LYS A 169 -6.10 -8.20 9.84
CA LYS A 169 -5.45 -9.53 9.78
C LYS A 169 -3.96 -9.49 9.40
N ILE A 170 -3.47 -8.37 8.86
CA ILE A 170 -2.07 -8.20 8.45
C ILE A 170 -1.39 -7.03 9.17
N GLU A 171 -2.05 -6.39 10.13
CA GLU A 171 -1.43 -5.37 10.99
C GLU A 171 -0.20 -5.94 11.71
N ASN A 172 0.78 -5.09 11.94
CA ASN A 172 2.04 -5.43 12.64
C ASN A 172 2.82 -6.58 12.01
N THR A 173 2.79 -6.66 10.67
CA THR A 173 3.57 -7.66 9.93
C THR A 173 4.64 -7.02 9.07
N ILE A 174 5.78 -7.71 8.91
CA ILE A 174 6.76 -7.47 7.86
C ILE A 174 6.79 -8.71 6.99
N THR A 175 6.52 -8.55 5.71
CA THR A 175 6.48 -9.67 4.75
C THR A 175 7.44 -9.41 3.62
N GLU A 176 8.31 -10.38 3.36
CA GLU A 176 9.29 -10.35 2.27
C GLU A 176 8.87 -11.24 1.11
N PHE A 177 9.05 -10.73 -0.10
CA PHE A 177 8.97 -11.48 -1.36
C PHE A 177 10.35 -11.46 -2.03
N ALA A 178 10.90 -12.64 -2.28
CA ALA A 178 12.26 -12.82 -2.78
C ALA A 178 12.35 -13.97 -3.78
N VAL A 179 13.39 -13.95 -4.61
CA VAL A 179 13.73 -15.07 -5.49
C VAL A 179 14.50 -16.11 -4.68
N LYS A 180 14.14 -17.38 -4.85
CA LYS A 180 14.83 -18.52 -4.23
C LYS A 180 15.19 -19.56 -5.28
N GLN A 181 16.40 -20.14 -5.17
CA GLN A 181 16.78 -21.30 -5.95
C GLN A 181 16.03 -22.53 -5.42
N ASN A 182 15.35 -23.26 -6.30
CA ASN A 182 14.74 -24.54 -5.98
C ASN A 182 15.23 -25.60 -6.97
N ASN A 183 15.89 -26.63 -6.47
CA ASN A 183 16.39 -27.73 -7.29
C ASN A 183 15.23 -28.69 -7.63
N MET A 184 14.74 -28.62 -8.86
CA MET A 184 13.63 -29.47 -9.32
C MET A 184 14.10 -30.92 -9.57
N VAL A 185 15.34 -31.10 -10.02
CA VAL A 185 15.97 -32.42 -10.23
C VAL A 185 17.44 -32.32 -9.86
N GLY A 186 17.92 -33.30 -9.14
CA GLY A 186 19.29 -33.31 -8.64
C GLY A 186 19.54 -32.27 -7.55
N THR A 187 20.75 -32.29 -6.99
CA THR A 187 21.19 -31.32 -5.97
C THR A 187 22.53 -30.73 -6.37
N HIS A 188 22.64 -29.41 -6.28
CA HIS A 188 23.90 -28.69 -6.46
C HIS A 188 23.86 -27.44 -5.58
N GLY A 189 24.99 -26.80 -5.36
CA GLY A 189 25.12 -25.55 -4.63
C GLY A 189 24.53 -24.36 -5.41
N GLU A 190 24.77 -23.17 -4.91
CA GLU A 190 24.32 -21.94 -5.55
C GLU A 190 24.94 -21.76 -6.95
N LEU A 191 24.09 -21.39 -7.91
CA LEU A 191 24.47 -21.17 -9.30
C LEU A 191 24.63 -19.68 -9.63
N GLY A 192 25.49 -18.98 -8.91
CA GLY A 192 25.73 -17.57 -9.11
C GLY A 192 24.78 -16.67 -8.29
N ARG A 193 24.72 -15.40 -8.67
CA ARG A 193 23.95 -14.37 -7.95
C ARG A 193 22.51 -14.34 -8.44
N TYR A 194 21.58 -14.93 -7.71
CA TYR A 194 20.16 -14.93 -8.03
C TYR A 194 19.32 -14.05 -7.07
N ASP A 195 19.86 -13.75 -5.88
CA ASP A 195 19.21 -12.93 -4.87
C ASP A 195 19.43 -11.43 -5.14
N LEU A 196 18.88 -10.95 -6.26
CA LEU A 196 19.10 -9.59 -6.74
C LEU A 196 17.96 -8.63 -6.41
N PHE A 197 16.80 -9.12 -5.95
CA PHE A 197 15.74 -8.23 -5.46
C PHE A 197 15.01 -8.80 -4.25
N ARG A 198 14.57 -7.88 -3.41
CA ARG A 198 13.66 -8.09 -2.30
C ARG A 198 12.53 -7.08 -2.38
N CYS A 199 11.30 -7.53 -2.19
CA CYS A 199 10.15 -6.65 -2.06
C CYS A 199 9.56 -6.85 -0.67
N ILE A 200 9.51 -5.80 0.15
CA ILE A 200 9.18 -5.88 1.58
C ILE A 200 7.97 -4.99 1.86
N PHE A 201 6.98 -5.55 2.55
CA PHE A 201 5.80 -4.83 3.02
C PHE A 201 5.84 -4.74 4.53
N VAL A 202 5.93 -3.51 5.04
CA VAL A 202 5.80 -3.18 6.46
C VAL A 202 4.38 -2.67 6.69
N CYS A 203 3.55 -3.49 7.31
CA CYS A 203 2.13 -3.21 7.53
C CYS A 203 1.92 -2.68 8.95
N LEU A 204 1.58 -1.40 9.05
CA LEU A 204 1.38 -0.72 10.34
C LEU A 204 0.00 -1.02 10.92
N SER A 205 -0.17 -0.74 12.22
CA SER A 205 -1.45 -0.76 12.92
C SER A 205 -1.98 0.65 13.14
N ASP A 206 -3.29 0.78 13.24
CA ASP A 206 -3.94 2.03 13.68
C ASP A 206 -3.66 2.32 15.19
N LYS A 207 -3.11 1.34 15.92
CA LYS A 207 -2.80 1.45 17.35
C LYS A 207 -1.31 1.28 17.57
N MET A 208 -0.77 2.07 18.49
CA MET A 208 0.61 1.93 18.91
C MET A 208 0.92 0.52 19.41
N THR A 209 1.94 -0.09 18.83
CA THR A 209 2.49 -1.36 19.32
C THR A 209 3.25 -1.18 20.63
N GLY A 210 3.41 -2.28 21.38
CA GLY A 210 4.21 -2.27 22.61
C GLY A 210 5.72 -2.13 22.37
N GLN A 211 6.49 -2.03 23.46
CA GLN A 211 7.97 -1.88 23.42
C GLN A 211 8.68 -3.24 23.28
N ARG A 212 8.24 -4.11 22.36
CA ARG A 212 8.91 -5.37 22.08
C ARG A 212 9.87 -5.20 20.91
N GLU A 213 11.02 -5.88 20.96
CA GLU A 213 12.06 -5.76 19.94
C GLU A 213 11.56 -6.16 18.54
N GLU A 214 10.71 -7.20 18.45
CA GLU A 214 10.19 -7.69 17.18
C GLU A 214 9.31 -6.68 16.44
N VAL A 215 8.75 -5.71 17.17
CA VAL A 215 7.89 -4.66 16.61
C VAL A 215 8.52 -3.26 16.73
N ARG A 216 9.81 -3.18 17.00
CA ARG A 216 10.51 -1.90 17.19
C ARG A 216 10.38 -0.97 15.98
N LEU A 217 10.51 -1.51 14.76
CA LEU A 217 10.32 -0.71 13.55
C LEU A 217 8.87 -0.24 13.41
N HIS A 218 7.87 -1.10 13.69
CA HIS A 218 6.45 -0.70 13.67
C HIS A 218 6.21 0.45 14.65
N ARG A 219 6.68 0.32 15.90
CA ARG A 219 6.52 1.35 16.92
C ARG A 219 7.15 2.69 16.51
N LEU A 220 8.31 2.69 15.86
CA LEU A 220 8.92 3.90 15.31
C LEU A 220 7.99 4.54 14.25
N LEU A 221 7.60 3.76 13.24
CA LEU A 221 6.79 4.26 12.13
C LEU A 221 5.39 4.69 12.59
N GLU A 222 4.78 3.96 13.51
CA GLU A 222 3.52 4.36 14.15
C GLU A 222 3.67 5.65 14.94
N THR A 223 4.79 5.85 15.64
CA THR A 223 5.09 7.12 16.29
C THR A 223 5.12 8.28 15.30
N LEU A 224 5.55 8.05 14.07
CA LEU A 224 5.53 9.08 13.02
C LEU A 224 4.14 9.31 12.43
N PHE A 225 3.32 8.26 12.25
CA PHE A 225 2.14 8.30 11.40
C PHE A 225 0.81 8.03 12.09
N ALA A 226 0.78 7.39 13.27
CA ALA A 226 -0.47 7.08 13.95
C ALA A 226 -1.22 8.33 14.40
N ASP A 227 -2.53 8.32 14.28
CA ASP A 227 -3.40 9.37 14.77
C ASP A 227 -3.51 9.34 16.31
N GLY A 228 -3.84 10.48 16.93
CA GLY A 228 -4.13 10.55 18.36
C GLY A 228 -2.92 10.57 19.31
N ILE A 229 -1.67 10.63 18.78
CA ILE A 229 -0.45 10.80 19.59
C ILE A 229 -0.06 12.27 19.58
N SER A 230 0.08 12.87 20.77
CA SER A 230 0.49 14.28 20.89
C SER A 230 1.92 14.49 20.40
N LEU A 231 2.24 15.72 19.94
CA LEU A 231 3.59 16.07 19.51
C LEU A 231 4.63 15.87 20.64
N SER A 232 4.27 16.17 21.89
CA SER A 232 5.13 15.96 23.05
C SER A 232 5.44 14.48 23.31
N GLU A 233 4.46 13.62 23.14
CA GLU A 233 4.62 12.17 23.27
C GLU A 233 5.47 11.59 22.13
N ARG A 234 5.23 11.98 20.87
CA ARG A 234 6.08 11.61 19.73
C ARG A 234 7.53 12.00 19.97
N ARG A 235 7.78 13.26 20.40
CA ARG A 235 9.11 13.74 20.73
C ARG A 235 9.77 12.88 21.80
N ASN A 236 9.05 12.59 22.89
CA ASN A 236 9.57 11.77 23.96
C ASN A 236 9.97 10.38 23.49
N ILE A 237 9.10 9.68 22.73
CA ILE A 237 9.40 8.35 22.19
C ILE A 237 10.60 8.39 21.26
N LEU A 238 10.64 9.31 20.29
CA LEU A 238 11.72 9.41 19.31
C LEU A 238 13.08 9.70 19.99
N GLN A 239 13.10 10.54 21.02
CA GLN A 239 14.34 10.87 21.75
C GLN A 239 14.78 9.75 22.68
N THR A 240 13.86 9.16 23.45
CA THR A 240 14.22 8.21 24.52
C THR A 240 14.39 6.78 24.03
N GLU A 241 13.57 6.33 23.09
CA GLU A 241 13.58 4.95 22.62
C GLU A 241 14.47 4.78 21.36
N TYR A 242 14.54 5.81 20.50
CA TYR A 242 15.25 5.73 19.21
C TYR A 242 16.47 6.63 19.12
N GLN A 243 16.76 7.44 20.15
CA GLN A 243 17.91 8.38 20.19
C GLN A 243 17.92 9.34 18.99
N ILE A 244 16.73 9.71 18.49
CA ILE A 244 16.58 10.62 17.36
C ILE A 244 16.61 12.06 17.89
N THR A 245 17.60 12.84 17.44
CA THR A 245 17.70 14.25 17.77
C THR A 245 16.60 15.05 17.09
N MET A 246 15.82 15.77 17.88
CA MET A 246 14.76 16.63 17.36
C MET A 246 15.33 17.95 16.84
N THR A 247 15.43 18.07 15.53
CA THR A 247 15.75 19.34 14.86
C THR A 247 14.49 20.17 14.69
N GLU A 248 14.61 21.49 14.50
CA GLU A 248 13.47 22.38 14.21
C GLU A 248 12.72 21.92 12.96
N GLU A 249 13.42 21.39 11.96
CA GLU A 249 12.84 20.89 10.73
C GLU A 249 12.01 19.63 10.96
N LEU A 250 12.55 18.62 11.65
CA LEU A 250 11.86 17.38 11.98
C LEU A 250 10.63 17.65 12.86
N GLU A 251 10.77 18.54 13.85
CA GLU A 251 9.65 18.94 14.71
C GLU A 251 8.54 19.66 13.94
N GLY A 252 8.91 20.56 13.03
CA GLY A 252 7.97 21.24 12.13
C GLY A 252 7.19 20.25 11.27
N ARG A 253 7.85 19.25 10.70
CA ARG A 253 7.22 18.20 9.89
C ARG A 253 6.28 17.31 10.72
N LEU A 254 6.69 16.90 11.92
CA LEU A 254 5.83 16.13 12.84
C LEU A 254 4.58 16.92 13.23
N ASN A 255 4.71 18.20 13.51
CA ASN A 255 3.60 19.08 13.85
C ASN A 255 2.62 19.22 12.66
N GLN A 256 3.15 19.37 11.44
CA GLN A 256 2.31 19.37 10.23
C GLN A 256 1.56 18.05 10.05
N MET A 257 2.20 16.91 10.29
CA MET A 257 1.55 15.60 10.23
C MET A 257 0.42 15.47 11.24
N CYS A 258 0.61 15.89 12.50
CA CYS A 258 -0.44 15.88 13.52
C CYS A 258 -1.66 16.69 13.08
N ASN A 259 -1.45 17.92 12.64
CA ASN A 259 -2.54 18.83 12.22
C ASN A 259 -3.29 18.33 10.98
N LEU A 260 -2.57 17.68 10.04
CA LEU A 260 -3.16 17.10 8.84
C LEU A 260 -3.90 15.79 9.15
N GLY A 261 -3.37 14.97 10.06
CA GLY A 261 -3.95 13.69 10.48
C GLY A 261 -5.34 13.87 11.08
N GLU A 262 -5.52 14.78 12.03
CA GLU A 262 -6.81 15.08 12.65
C GLU A 262 -7.87 15.52 11.61
N GLY A 263 -7.54 16.45 10.72
CA GLY A 263 -8.48 16.93 9.69
C GLY A 263 -8.78 15.91 8.58
N LEU A 264 -7.92 14.91 8.39
CA LEU A 264 -8.11 13.87 7.39
C LEU A 264 -8.86 12.67 7.95
N ALA A 265 -8.69 12.32 9.23
CA ALA A 265 -9.35 11.20 9.90
C ALA A 265 -10.89 11.34 9.82
N GLU A 266 -11.43 12.54 10.06
CA GLU A 266 -12.86 12.83 9.93
C GLU A 266 -13.38 12.59 8.51
N ARG A 267 -12.67 13.11 7.49
CA ARG A 267 -13.06 12.95 6.07
C ARG A 267 -12.96 11.49 5.60
N TRP A 268 -12.02 10.73 6.14
CA TRP A 268 -11.87 9.31 5.78
C TRP A 268 -12.92 8.45 6.44
N MET A 269 -13.32 8.76 7.68
CA MET A 269 -14.47 8.11 8.32
C MET A 269 -15.75 8.36 7.54
N GLU A 270 -16.01 9.59 7.11
CA GLU A 270 -17.17 9.94 6.31
C GLU A 270 -17.19 9.22 4.96
N ARG A 271 -16.05 9.20 4.24
CA ARG A 271 -15.91 8.48 2.98
C ARG A 271 -16.07 6.96 3.15
N GLY A 272 -15.43 6.38 4.14
CA GLY A 272 -15.53 4.95 4.44
C GLY A 272 -16.94 4.53 4.83
N TRP A 273 -17.65 5.38 5.59
CA TRP A 273 -19.06 5.16 5.93
C TRP A 273 -19.95 5.20 4.69
N LYS A 274 -19.74 6.19 3.81
CA LYS A 274 -20.50 6.34 2.55
C LYS A 274 -20.27 5.16 1.60
N GLU A 275 -19.01 4.79 1.39
CA GLU A 275 -18.65 3.63 0.54
C GLU A 275 -19.19 2.31 1.12
N GLY A 276 -19.12 2.14 2.44
CA GLY A 276 -19.69 0.98 3.14
C GLY A 276 -21.20 0.89 2.99
N MET A 277 -21.89 2.03 3.12
CA MET A 277 -23.34 2.11 2.93
C MET A 277 -23.77 1.81 1.50
N GLU A 278 -23.07 2.38 0.48
CA GLU A 278 -23.34 2.10 -0.94
C GLU A 278 -23.11 0.62 -1.27
N LYS A 279 -22.03 0.03 -0.75
CA LYS A 279 -21.72 -1.39 -0.95
C LYS A 279 -22.76 -2.30 -0.31
N GLY A 280 -23.15 -2.00 0.92
CA GLY A 280 -24.19 -2.73 1.65
C GLY A 280 -25.55 -2.65 0.93
N MET A 281 -25.90 -1.45 0.45
CA MET A 281 -27.14 -1.25 -0.32
C MET A 281 -27.16 -2.04 -1.63
N ARG A 282 -26.06 -2.00 -2.41
CA ARG A 282 -25.95 -2.80 -3.65
C ARG A 282 -26.04 -4.30 -3.39
N GLN A 283 -25.35 -4.79 -2.35
CA GLN A 283 -25.41 -6.20 -1.98
C GLN A 283 -26.81 -6.60 -1.50
N GLY A 284 -27.46 -5.76 -0.69
CA GLY A 284 -28.83 -5.99 -0.23
C GLY A 284 -29.84 -6.07 -1.38
N ILE A 285 -29.76 -5.14 -2.35
CA ILE A 285 -30.59 -5.15 -3.55
C ILE A 285 -30.34 -6.43 -4.37
N GLN A 286 -29.09 -6.79 -4.61
CA GLN A 286 -28.74 -7.99 -5.39
C GLN A 286 -29.23 -9.27 -4.71
N GLN A 287 -29.05 -9.40 -3.41
CA GLN A 287 -29.54 -10.54 -2.62
C GLN A 287 -31.07 -10.60 -2.62
N GLY A 288 -31.73 -9.45 -2.40
CA GLY A 288 -33.20 -9.37 -2.44
C GLY A 288 -33.79 -9.76 -3.80
N MET A 289 -33.17 -9.28 -4.90
CA MET A 289 -33.59 -9.69 -6.26
C MET A 289 -33.40 -11.19 -6.52
N GLN A 290 -32.26 -11.74 -6.05
CA GLN A 290 -31.96 -13.17 -6.23
C GLN A 290 -32.93 -14.03 -5.41
N GLN A 291 -33.24 -13.66 -4.19
CA GLN A 291 -34.21 -14.36 -3.34
C GLN A 291 -35.61 -14.25 -3.91
N GLY A 292 -36.04 -13.04 -4.28
CA GLY A 292 -37.37 -12.84 -4.88
C GLY A 292 -37.56 -13.63 -6.19
N MET A 293 -36.51 -13.70 -7.02
CA MET A 293 -36.52 -14.51 -8.24
C MET A 293 -36.64 -16.03 -7.94
N GLN A 294 -35.88 -16.52 -6.94
CA GLN A 294 -35.97 -17.93 -6.54
C GLN A 294 -37.34 -18.28 -5.96
N GLU A 295 -37.89 -17.43 -5.09
CA GLU A 295 -39.21 -17.61 -4.52
C GLU A 295 -40.32 -17.58 -5.62
N GLY A 296 -40.23 -16.61 -6.55
CA GLY A 296 -41.14 -16.52 -7.69
C GLY A 296 -41.12 -17.79 -8.58
N VAL A 297 -39.91 -18.29 -8.88
CA VAL A 297 -39.77 -19.55 -9.65
C VAL A 297 -40.36 -20.75 -8.89
N GLN A 298 -40.15 -20.85 -7.59
CA GLN A 298 -40.72 -21.94 -6.78
C GLN A 298 -42.23 -21.85 -6.69
N GLN A 299 -42.79 -20.67 -6.49
CA GLN A 299 -44.23 -20.44 -6.48
C GLN A 299 -44.87 -20.83 -7.83
N THR A 300 -44.26 -20.33 -8.91
CA THR A 300 -44.74 -20.65 -10.26
C THR A 300 -44.71 -22.15 -10.52
N ARG A 301 -43.65 -22.86 -10.18
CA ARG A 301 -43.57 -24.33 -10.29
C ARG A 301 -44.65 -25.02 -9.46
N THR A 302 -44.97 -24.53 -8.30
CA THR A 302 -46.00 -25.10 -7.43
C THR A 302 -47.37 -24.92 -8.06
N ILE A 303 -47.68 -23.74 -8.60
CA ILE A 303 -48.95 -23.47 -9.32
C ILE A 303 -49.10 -24.40 -10.52
N PHE A 304 -48.09 -24.50 -11.40
CA PHE A 304 -48.16 -25.41 -12.56
C PHE A 304 -48.30 -26.86 -12.14
N ARG A 305 -47.65 -27.31 -11.07
CA ARG A 305 -47.80 -28.69 -10.58
C ARG A 305 -49.24 -29.00 -10.10
N LEU A 306 -49.86 -28.07 -9.36
CA LEU A 306 -51.22 -28.21 -8.89
C LEU A 306 -52.21 -28.22 -10.06
N PHE A 307 -52.01 -27.34 -11.04
CA PHE A 307 -52.80 -27.29 -12.26
C PHE A 307 -52.72 -28.58 -13.09
N MET A 308 -51.50 -29.13 -13.28
CA MET A 308 -51.26 -30.38 -13.98
C MET A 308 -51.90 -31.61 -13.26
N ASN A 309 -52.10 -31.50 -11.94
CA ASN A 309 -52.79 -32.49 -11.14
C ASN A 309 -54.35 -32.37 -11.25
N GLY A 310 -54.86 -31.42 -12.04
CA GLY A 310 -56.30 -31.23 -12.28
C GLY A 310 -57.02 -30.42 -11.21
N GLU A 311 -56.27 -29.67 -10.35
CA GLU A 311 -56.90 -28.80 -9.37
C GLU A 311 -57.50 -27.55 -10.02
N PRO A 312 -58.70 -27.10 -9.65
CA PRO A 312 -59.30 -25.87 -10.19
C PRO A 312 -58.57 -24.62 -9.65
N GLU A 313 -58.58 -23.52 -10.41
CA GLU A 313 -57.89 -22.27 -10.09
C GLU A 313 -58.24 -21.73 -8.70
N SER A 314 -59.52 -21.85 -8.29
CA SER A 314 -59.94 -21.43 -6.92
C SER A 314 -59.24 -22.19 -5.80
N MET A 315 -58.99 -23.50 -5.95
CA MET A 315 -58.26 -24.31 -4.97
C MET A 315 -56.73 -24.02 -5.01
N ILE A 316 -56.19 -23.71 -6.19
CA ILE A 316 -54.80 -23.31 -6.34
C ILE A 316 -54.58 -21.98 -5.65
N ALA A 317 -55.49 -21.03 -5.81
CA ALA A 317 -55.48 -19.71 -5.17
C ALA A 317 -55.47 -19.84 -3.62
N GLU A 318 -56.35 -20.69 -3.06
CA GLU A 318 -56.43 -20.97 -1.64
C GLU A 318 -55.13 -21.58 -1.11
N LYS A 319 -54.52 -22.53 -1.80
CA LYS A 319 -53.27 -23.21 -1.39
C LYS A 319 -52.03 -22.34 -1.52
N THR A 320 -51.99 -21.38 -2.42
CA THR A 320 -50.84 -20.55 -2.70
C THR A 320 -50.92 -19.14 -2.11
N GLY A 321 -52.09 -18.77 -1.57
CA GLY A 321 -52.35 -17.44 -0.98
C GLY A 321 -52.41 -16.32 -2.04
N LYS A 322 -52.59 -16.66 -3.31
CA LYS A 322 -52.74 -15.71 -4.43
C LYS A 322 -54.23 -15.58 -4.82
N SER A 323 -54.56 -14.49 -5.51
CA SER A 323 -55.89 -14.33 -6.07
C SER A 323 -56.12 -15.27 -7.29
N GLU A 324 -57.37 -15.62 -7.58
CA GLU A 324 -57.70 -16.41 -8.78
C GLU A 324 -57.22 -15.72 -10.06
N GLN A 325 -57.28 -14.40 -10.12
CA GLN A 325 -56.79 -13.61 -11.26
C GLN A 325 -55.27 -13.76 -11.43
N GLU A 326 -54.48 -13.69 -10.34
CA GLU A 326 -53.04 -13.93 -10.42
C GLU A 326 -52.68 -15.34 -10.85
N ILE A 327 -53.47 -16.33 -10.43
CA ILE A 327 -53.29 -17.72 -10.87
C ILE A 327 -53.60 -17.84 -12.39
N HIS A 328 -54.70 -17.23 -12.85
CA HIS A 328 -55.08 -17.20 -14.26
C HIS A 328 -53.97 -16.54 -15.11
N ASP A 329 -53.48 -15.38 -14.68
CA ASP A 329 -52.42 -14.65 -15.38
C ASP A 329 -51.08 -15.42 -15.43
N ILE A 330 -50.78 -16.21 -14.39
CA ILE A 330 -49.56 -17.07 -14.36
C ILE A 330 -49.73 -18.28 -15.28
N LEU A 331 -50.94 -18.85 -15.41
CA LEU A 331 -51.18 -20.05 -16.21
C LEU A 331 -51.37 -19.74 -17.72
N TYR A 332 -52.00 -18.63 -18.05
CA TYR A 332 -52.42 -18.32 -19.43
C TYR A 332 -51.83 -17.04 -20.00
N GLY A 333 -51.14 -16.23 -19.16
CA GLY A 333 -50.64 -14.93 -19.51
C GLY A 333 -51.66 -13.83 -19.24
N SER A 334 -51.19 -12.65 -18.86
CA SER A 334 -52.05 -11.46 -18.74
C SER A 334 -52.49 -11.00 -20.13
N GLU A 335 -53.79 -10.74 -20.32
CA GLU A 335 -54.36 -10.17 -21.58
C GLU A 335 -54.03 -8.66 -21.75
N GLU A 336 -52.89 -8.17 -21.25
CA GLU A 336 -52.45 -6.83 -21.56
C GLU A 336 -51.39 -6.87 -22.67
N ALA A 337 -51.80 -6.43 -23.84
CA ALA A 337 -50.97 -6.04 -24.97
C ALA A 337 -50.46 -4.62 -24.82
#